data_06d72179144e5a1f4faff4fbdc086864
#
_entry.id   06d72179144e5a1f4faff4fbdc086864
#
_cell.length_a   1.000
_cell.length_b   1.000
_cell.length_c   1.000
_cell.angle_alpha   90.00
_cell.angle_beta   90.00
_cell.angle_gamma   90.00
#
_symmetry.space_group_name_H-M   'P 1'
#
loop_
_entity.id
_entity.type
_entity.pdbx_description
1 polymer ?
#
loop_
_entity_poly.entity_id
_entity_poly.type
_entity_poly.pdbx_seq_one_letter_code
_entity_poly.pdbx_strand_id
1 'polypeptide(L)'
;MKIVVLAGGLCSERNVSIVSGKQVYNALRKKGHNVVLLDVFMGYEESPCNIDELFENNYSFAGDITVDELVPDLKAVKASRKNQSDCFLGDNVADICRKADITFLALHGGVGENGQIQATLDMLGIKYTGPNYLGCAIAMNKGVTKSVLKQNRVSVPEGEIFTPADKKNGTIDKWNNFPCVVKPCNGGSSVGVSIVEDKKDFDKAMDEAFAWEDEVVVEEYIKGREFSIGLIEGKALPIIEIIPESGFYDYVNKYQAGKTKDVCPAELSEEITKKMQSEAEKAFKALNLDSYARIDFLLDKDNNTYCLEANSLPGMTPTSLLPQEALVLGTNYEDLCEQIIEVSLKKYK
;
A
#
# COMPACT_ATOMS: atom_id res chain seq x y z
N MET A 1 15.30 19.55 8.67
CA MET A 1 14.77 19.58 7.28
C MET A 1 13.38 20.18 7.29
N LYS A 2 12.95 20.76 6.14
CA LYS A 2 11.54 21.05 5.85
C LYS A 2 10.92 19.82 5.20
N ILE A 3 9.88 19.27 5.79
CA ILE A 3 9.23 18.06 5.32
C ILE A 3 7.73 18.31 5.18
N VAL A 4 7.16 17.92 4.03
CA VAL A 4 5.70 17.81 3.87
C VAL A 4 5.31 16.35 4.06
N VAL A 5 4.33 16.07 4.88
CA VAL A 5 3.66 14.76 4.95
C VAL A 5 2.35 14.88 4.20
N LEU A 6 2.21 14.13 3.10
CA LEU A 6 0.96 14.03 2.35
C LEU A 6 0.16 12.83 2.86
N ALA A 7 -1.09 13.09 3.23
CA ALA A 7 -2.03 12.08 3.72
C ALA A 7 -3.43 12.29 3.11
N GLY A 8 -4.39 11.47 3.48
CA GLY A 8 -5.78 11.59 3.03
C GLY A 8 -5.98 11.12 1.58
N GLY A 9 -6.37 12.02 0.71
CA GLY A 9 -6.69 11.68 -0.68
C GLY A 9 -8.16 11.25 -0.86
N LEU A 10 -8.48 10.67 -2.01
CA LEU A 10 -9.84 10.26 -2.38
C LEU A 10 -9.87 8.74 -2.69
N CYS A 11 -9.74 7.93 -1.65
CA CYS A 11 -9.77 6.47 -1.73
C CYS A 11 -10.44 5.85 -0.48
N SER A 12 -10.78 4.58 -0.55
CA SER A 12 -11.40 3.83 0.57
C SER A 12 -10.55 3.79 1.83
N GLU A 13 -9.23 3.94 1.69
CA GLU A 13 -8.25 3.91 2.79
C GLU A 13 -7.87 5.30 3.31
N ARG A 14 -8.65 6.34 2.95
CA ARG A 14 -8.42 7.72 3.35
C ARG A 14 -8.19 7.91 4.86
N ASN A 15 -9.02 7.30 5.70
CA ASN A 15 -8.93 7.45 7.16
C ASN A 15 -7.63 6.83 7.70
N VAL A 16 -7.25 5.67 7.18
CA VAL A 16 -5.97 5.02 7.50
C VAL A 16 -4.79 5.89 7.11
N SER A 17 -4.85 6.50 5.91
CA SER A 17 -3.84 7.44 5.43
C SER A 17 -3.69 8.66 6.35
N ILE A 18 -4.80 9.25 6.80
CA ILE A 18 -4.76 10.42 7.70
C ILE A 18 -4.12 10.06 9.05
N VAL A 19 -4.47 8.90 9.61
CA VAL A 19 -3.88 8.43 10.88
C VAL A 19 -2.39 8.14 10.71
N SER A 20 -1.99 7.42 9.65
CA SER A 20 -0.58 7.17 9.32
C SER A 20 0.18 8.49 9.17
N GLY A 21 -0.37 9.44 8.40
CA GLY A 21 0.23 10.75 8.18
C GLY A 21 0.41 11.54 9.48
N LYS A 22 -0.57 11.51 10.38
CA LYS A 22 -0.48 12.17 11.68
C LYS A 22 0.60 11.55 12.57
N GLN A 23 0.75 10.22 12.57
CA GLN A 23 1.79 9.54 13.34
C GLN A 23 3.18 9.86 12.78
N VAL A 24 3.37 9.81 11.46
CA VAL A 24 4.62 10.21 10.79
C VAL A 24 4.96 11.67 11.08
N TYR A 25 3.98 12.59 10.96
CA TYR A 25 4.15 14.00 11.30
C TYR A 25 4.65 14.18 12.74
N ASN A 26 4.04 13.51 13.71
CA ASN A 26 4.45 13.59 15.11
C ASN A 26 5.87 13.02 15.33
N ALA A 27 6.19 11.89 14.70
CA ALA A 27 7.50 11.24 14.78
C ALA A 27 8.61 12.16 14.24
N LEU A 28 8.42 12.74 13.06
CA LEU A 28 9.39 13.63 12.44
C LEU A 28 9.57 14.95 13.20
N ARG A 29 8.49 15.46 13.81
CA ARG A 29 8.60 16.63 14.72
C ARG A 29 9.40 16.32 15.96
N LYS A 30 9.23 15.14 16.58
CA LYS A 30 10.07 14.72 17.73
C LYS A 30 11.55 14.64 17.37
N LYS A 31 11.86 14.34 16.10
CA LYS A 31 13.23 14.33 15.55
C LYS A 31 13.77 15.73 15.21
N GLY A 32 13.00 16.78 15.47
CA GLY A 32 13.42 18.17 15.31
C GLY A 32 13.29 18.73 13.89
N HIS A 33 12.49 18.10 13.04
CA HIS A 33 12.18 18.62 11.71
C HIS A 33 11.05 19.65 11.73
N ASN A 34 11.04 20.56 10.76
CA ASN A 34 9.93 21.46 10.47
C ASN A 34 8.96 20.74 9.54
N VAL A 35 7.80 20.34 10.06
CA VAL A 35 6.90 19.42 9.34
C VAL A 35 5.55 20.07 9.09
N VAL A 36 5.07 19.93 7.85
CA VAL A 36 3.72 20.33 7.44
C VAL A 36 2.93 19.07 7.09
N LEU A 37 1.75 18.88 7.68
CA LEU A 37 0.84 17.79 7.34
C LEU A 37 -0.29 18.33 6.46
N LEU A 38 -0.42 17.81 5.22
CA LEU A 38 -1.43 18.21 4.25
C LEU A 38 -2.26 17.02 3.79
N ASP A 39 -3.55 17.27 3.61
CA ASP A 39 -4.40 16.40 2.82
C ASP A 39 -4.12 16.64 1.33
N VAL A 40 -3.72 15.60 0.61
CA VAL A 40 -3.32 15.72 -0.80
C VAL A 40 -4.49 16.16 -1.70
N PHE A 41 -5.73 15.79 -1.34
CA PHE A 41 -6.92 16.12 -2.11
C PHE A 41 -7.56 17.45 -1.66
N MET A 42 -7.69 17.68 -0.35
CA MET A 42 -8.29 18.94 0.16
C MET A 42 -7.34 20.12 -0.03
N GLY A 43 -6.04 19.91 0.13
CA GLY A 43 -5.03 20.96 0.00
C GLY A 43 -5.00 21.94 1.18
N TYR A 44 -4.45 23.11 0.91
CA TYR A 44 -4.44 24.27 1.79
C TYR A 44 -5.21 25.41 1.12
N GLU A 45 -6.43 25.63 1.58
CA GLU A 45 -7.41 26.50 0.90
C GLU A 45 -7.15 28.00 1.07
N GLU A 46 -6.35 28.39 2.07
CA GLU A 46 -5.96 29.78 2.25
C GLU A 46 -4.83 30.12 1.28
N SER A 47 -4.78 31.40 0.87
CA SER A 47 -3.66 31.88 0.07
C SER A 47 -2.48 32.13 1.03
N PRO A 48 -1.44 31.28 1.05
CA PRO A 48 -0.35 31.49 1.99
C PRO A 48 0.44 32.71 1.55
N CYS A 49 0.36 33.80 2.32
CA CYS A 49 1.19 34.98 2.09
C CYS A 49 2.68 34.62 2.22
N ASN A 50 2.99 33.62 3.06
CA ASN A 50 4.33 33.09 3.27
C ASN A 50 4.25 31.58 3.57
N ILE A 51 4.65 30.74 2.62
CA ILE A 51 4.67 29.28 2.80
C ILE A 51 5.65 28.85 3.90
N ASP A 52 6.73 29.61 4.13
CA ASP A 52 7.73 29.27 5.14
C ASP A 52 7.14 29.29 6.55
N GLU A 53 6.14 30.13 6.82
CA GLU A 53 5.44 30.17 8.10
C GLU A 53 4.69 28.85 8.42
N LEU A 54 4.23 28.11 7.40
CA LEU A 54 3.60 26.81 7.60
C LEU A 54 4.59 25.81 8.22
N PHE A 55 5.85 25.84 7.77
CA PHE A 55 6.92 24.99 8.31
C PHE A 55 7.37 25.44 9.71
N GLU A 56 7.51 26.75 9.92
CA GLU A 56 7.88 27.32 11.22
C GLU A 56 6.84 27.00 12.29
N ASN A 57 5.55 27.08 11.95
CA ASN A 57 4.43 26.79 12.83
C ASN A 57 4.08 25.29 12.87
N ASN A 58 4.74 24.44 12.07
CA ASN A 58 4.44 23.02 11.96
C ASN A 58 2.94 22.79 11.68
N TYR A 59 2.43 23.35 10.60
CA TYR A 59 1.00 23.27 10.25
C TYR A 59 0.52 21.82 10.11
N SER A 60 -0.68 21.55 10.60
CA SER A 60 -1.36 20.26 10.43
C SER A 60 -2.84 20.49 10.15
N PHE A 61 -3.36 19.95 9.04
CA PHE A 61 -4.80 19.97 8.76
C PHE A 61 -5.58 19.03 9.70
N ALA A 62 -4.92 17.99 10.21
CA ALA A 62 -5.54 16.99 11.05
C ALA A 62 -5.45 17.40 12.52
N GLY A 63 -6.60 17.55 13.15
CA GLY A 63 -6.73 17.61 14.59
C GLY A 63 -6.49 16.25 15.25
N ASP A 64 -7.15 15.97 16.37
CA ASP A 64 -7.17 14.64 16.99
C ASP A 64 -8.20 13.77 16.23
N ILE A 65 -7.68 12.96 15.28
CA ILE A 65 -8.49 12.04 14.48
C ILE A 65 -8.22 10.62 14.96
N THR A 66 -9.31 9.89 15.24
CA THR A 66 -9.33 8.44 15.42
C THR A 66 -9.71 7.79 14.09
N VAL A 67 -9.25 6.55 13.85
CA VAL A 67 -9.75 5.77 12.71
C VAL A 67 -11.19 5.42 13.00
N ASP A 68 -12.13 6.04 12.27
CA ASP A 68 -13.49 5.55 12.22
C ASP A 68 -13.51 4.21 11.49
N GLU A 69 -14.24 3.24 12.02
CA GLU A 69 -14.40 1.89 11.46
C GLU A 69 -15.11 1.89 10.10
N LEU A 70 -15.67 3.02 9.70
CA LEU A 70 -16.46 3.17 8.48
C LEU A 70 -15.60 3.62 7.30
N VAL A 71 -15.84 2.99 6.16
CA VAL A 71 -15.32 3.47 4.87
C VAL A 71 -15.78 4.91 4.67
N PRO A 72 -14.87 5.85 4.33
CA PRO A 72 -15.23 7.26 4.19
C PRO A 72 -16.23 7.47 3.04
N ASP A 73 -17.20 8.38 3.24
CA ASP A 73 -18.06 8.85 2.15
C ASP A 73 -17.25 9.76 1.20
N LEU A 74 -16.67 9.17 0.16
CA LEU A 74 -15.83 9.89 -0.80
C LEU A 74 -16.62 10.96 -1.59
N LYS A 75 -17.94 10.81 -1.74
CA LYS A 75 -18.79 11.82 -2.38
C LYS A 75 -18.91 13.05 -1.48
N ALA A 76 -19.14 12.84 -0.18
CA ALA A 76 -19.17 13.92 0.80
C ALA A 76 -17.79 14.61 0.90
N VAL A 77 -16.68 13.86 0.92
CA VAL A 77 -15.32 14.41 0.89
C VAL A 77 -15.10 15.27 -0.36
N LYS A 78 -15.48 14.79 -1.55
CA LYS A 78 -15.36 15.57 -2.79
C LYS A 78 -16.22 16.83 -2.75
N ALA A 79 -17.44 16.75 -2.25
CA ALA A 79 -18.34 17.87 -2.15
C ALA A 79 -17.91 18.94 -1.12
N SER A 80 -17.18 18.57 -0.08
CA SER A 80 -16.70 19.49 0.96
C SER A 80 -15.52 20.36 0.53
N ARG A 81 -14.81 20.00 -0.53
CA ARG A 81 -13.69 20.76 -1.08
C ARG A 81 -14.21 22.06 -1.71
N LYS A 82 -13.64 23.23 -1.36
CA LYS A 82 -14.05 24.52 -1.95
C LYS A 82 -13.83 24.57 -3.44
N ASN A 83 -12.64 24.21 -3.89
CA ASN A 83 -12.30 24.13 -5.29
C ASN A 83 -12.82 22.84 -5.90
N GLN A 84 -13.92 22.92 -6.66
CA GLN A 84 -14.56 21.78 -7.32
C GLN A 84 -13.91 21.37 -8.65
N SER A 85 -12.63 21.73 -8.87
CA SER A 85 -11.89 21.26 -10.04
C SER A 85 -11.68 19.74 -10.02
N ASP A 86 -11.47 19.15 -11.21
CA ASP A 86 -11.16 17.72 -11.36
C ASP A 86 -9.69 17.38 -11.03
N CYS A 87 -8.87 18.39 -10.69
CA CYS A 87 -7.49 18.16 -10.26
C CYS A 87 -7.46 17.36 -8.95
N PHE A 88 -6.70 16.26 -8.92
CA PHE A 88 -6.54 15.45 -7.70
C PHE A 88 -5.77 16.22 -6.62
N LEU A 89 -4.75 16.98 -7.01
CA LEU A 89 -4.02 17.82 -6.06
C LEU A 89 -4.89 18.99 -5.60
N GLY A 90 -5.06 19.12 -4.30
CA GLY A 90 -5.72 20.26 -3.66
C GLY A 90 -4.93 21.56 -3.84
N ASP A 91 -5.59 22.67 -3.54
CA ASP A 91 -4.99 23.99 -3.67
C ASP A 91 -3.69 24.10 -2.87
N ASN A 92 -2.68 24.72 -3.46
CA ASN A 92 -1.36 25.00 -2.88
C ASN A 92 -0.50 23.77 -2.53
N VAL A 93 -0.97 22.52 -2.70
CA VAL A 93 -0.20 21.30 -2.36
C VAL A 93 1.13 21.29 -3.09
N ALA A 94 1.14 21.48 -4.41
CA ALA A 94 2.37 21.45 -5.21
C ALA A 94 3.36 22.55 -4.78
N ASP A 95 2.88 23.76 -4.51
CA ASP A 95 3.75 24.90 -4.15
C ASP A 95 4.36 24.74 -2.75
N ILE A 96 3.59 24.19 -1.80
CA ILE A 96 4.10 23.87 -0.47
C ILE A 96 5.12 22.73 -0.55
N CYS A 97 4.85 21.66 -1.31
CA CYS A 97 5.79 20.56 -1.52
C CYS A 97 7.10 21.00 -2.18
N ARG A 98 7.07 21.96 -3.12
CA ARG A 98 8.30 22.53 -3.73
C ARG A 98 9.21 23.23 -2.75
N LYS A 99 8.68 23.73 -1.62
CA LYS A 99 9.46 24.37 -0.56
C LYS A 99 10.07 23.39 0.44
N ALA A 100 9.65 22.12 0.40
CA ALA A 100 10.19 21.09 1.26
C ALA A 100 11.50 20.50 0.71
N ASP A 101 12.34 19.99 1.60
CA ASP A 101 13.51 19.18 1.23
C ASP A 101 13.08 17.82 0.66
N ILE A 102 11.95 17.27 1.16
CA ILE A 102 11.30 16.03 0.72
C ILE A 102 9.84 16.00 1.16
N THR A 103 9.01 15.32 0.38
CA THR A 103 7.61 15.02 0.69
C THR A 103 7.48 13.56 1.15
N PHE A 104 7.03 13.32 2.38
CA PHE A 104 6.73 12.00 2.89
C PHE A 104 5.33 11.57 2.42
N LEU A 105 5.23 10.48 1.66
CA LEU A 105 3.96 9.94 1.18
C LEU A 105 3.39 8.96 2.21
N ALA A 106 2.42 9.41 3.00
CA ALA A 106 1.63 8.57 3.91
C ALA A 106 0.26 8.26 3.30
N LEU A 107 0.27 7.98 1.98
CA LEU A 107 -0.92 7.72 1.18
C LEU A 107 -1.15 6.21 1.06
N HIS A 108 -2.41 5.81 0.85
CA HIS A 108 -2.79 4.42 0.64
C HIS A 108 -3.78 4.32 -0.51
N GLY A 109 -3.68 3.24 -1.28
CA GLY A 109 -4.59 2.90 -2.37
C GLY A 109 -4.69 3.91 -3.50
N GLY A 110 -5.36 3.52 -4.58
CA GLY A 110 -5.70 4.39 -5.72
C GLY A 110 -4.54 5.24 -6.22
N VAL A 111 -4.81 6.53 -6.46
CA VAL A 111 -3.82 7.52 -6.98
C VAL A 111 -2.58 7.65 -6.09
N GLY A 112 -2.69 7.36 -4.80
CA GLY A 112 -1.57 7.43 -3.86
C GLY A 112 -0.49 6.36 -4.09
N GLU A 113 -0.90 5.16 -4.52
CA GLU A 113 -0.02 3.99 -4.66
C GLU A 113 0.16 3.48 -6.10
N ASN A 114 -0.63 3.95 -7.07
CA ASN A 114 -0.60 3.44 -8.44
C ASN A 114 0.42 4.12 -9.36
N GLY A 115 1.31 4.94 -8.83
CA GLY A 115 2.34 5.64 -9.59
C GLY A 115 1.93 7.03 -10.10
N GLN A 116 0.65 7.40 -10.07
CA GLN A 116 0.19 8.69 -10.59
C GLN A 116 0.70 9.87 -9.78
N ILE A 117 0.62 9.83 -8.45
CA ILE A 117 1.15 10.89 -7.60
C ILE A 117 2.67 10.97 -7.72
N GLN A 118 3.37 9.83 -7.77
CA GLN A 118 4.82 9.76 -7.92
C GLN A 118 5.26 10.41 -9.24
N ALA A 119 4.64 10.03 -10.36
CA ALA A 119 4.90 10.64 -11.67
C ALA A 119 4.62 12.16 -11.69
N THR A 120 3.55 12.58 -11.02
CA THR A 120 3.21 14.01 -10.89
C THR A 120 4.29 14.77 -10.14
N LEU A 121 4.76 14.24 -9.01
CA LEU A 121 5.81 14.85 -8.20
C LEU A 121 7.15 14.88 -8.95
N ASP A 122 7.48 13.82 -9.71
CA ASP A 122 8.66 13.78 -10.58
C ASP A 122 8.63 14.90 -11.62
N MET A 123 7.48 15.08 -12.33
CA MET A 123 7.31 16.15 -13.31
C MET A 123 7.40 17.55 -12.70
N LEU A 124 7.02 17.71 -11.44
CA LEU A 124 7.09 18.96 -10.69
C LEU A 124 8.47 19.20 -10.05
N GLY A 125 9.40 18.26 -10.15
CA GLY A 125 10.73 18.32 -9.54
C GLY A 125 10.70 18.23 -8.00
N ILE A 126 9.66 17.60 -7.45
CA ILE A 126 9.43 17.45 -6.01
C ILE A 126 9.95 16.08 -5.57
N LYS A 127 10.85 16.07 -4.58
CA LYS A 127 11.36 14.84 -3.99
C LYS A 127 10.32 14.21 -3.06
N TYR A 128 10.20 12.89 -3.09
CA TYR A 128 9.24 12.14 -2.26
C TYR A 128 9.81 10.82 -1.74
N THR A 129 9.20 10.29 -0.68
CA THR A 129 9.53 8.97 -0.11
C THR A 129 8.79 7.87 -0.84
N GLY A 130 9.35 6.65 -0.80
CA GLY A 130 8.76 5.45 -1.41
C GLY A 130 9.28 5.17 -2.82
N PRO A 131 8.77 4.14 -3.49
CA PRO A 131 9.20 3.73 -4.81
C PRO A 131 8.87 4.73 -5.91
N ASN A 132 9.57 4.60 -7.03
CA ASN A 132 9.31 5.37 -8.25
C ASN A 132 7.95 5.01 -8.88
N TYR A 133 7.47 5.88 -9.80
CA TYR A 133 6.15 5.73 -10.43
C TYR A 133 5.95 4.39 -11.13
N LEU A 134 7.00 3.85 -11.79
CA LEU A 134 6.91 2.60 -12.54
C LEU A 134 6.74 1.41 -11.58
N GLY A 135 7.55 1.35 -10.51
CA GLY A 135 7.44 0.30 -9.49
C GLY A 135 6.07 0.32 -8.81
N CYS A 136 5.57 1.51 -8.47
CA CYS A 136 4.23 1.68 -7.91
C CYS A 136 3.13 1.19 -8.86
N ALA A 137 3.21 1.57 -10.16
CA ALA A 137 2.21 1.16 -11.14
C ALA A 137 2.19 -0.36 -11.38
N ILE A 138 3.37 -0.99 -11.45
CA ILE A 138 3.48 -2.45 -11.58
C ILE A 138 2.92 -3.13 -10.33
N ALA A 139 3.30 -2.69 -9.13
CA ALA A 139 2.89 -3.30 -7.87
C ALA A 139 1.38 -3.21 -7.64
N MET A 140 0.73 -2.11 -8.06
CA MET A 140 -0.71 -1.91 -7.89
C MET A 140 -1.54 -2.89 -8.72
N ASN A 141 -1.15 -3.19 -9.95
CA ASN A 141 -1.88 -4.11 -10.81
C ASN A 141 -1.43 -5.55 -10.59
N LYS A 142 -2.25 -6.34 -9.88
CA LYS A 142 -1.96 -7.74 -9.50
C LYS A 142 -1.68 -8.64 -10.70
N GLY A 143 -2.35 -8.40 -11.83
CA GLY A 143 -2.12 -9.17 -13.06
C GLY A 143 -0.74 -8.91 -13.66
N VAL A 144 -0.35 -7.62 -13.74
CA VAL A 144 0.98 -7.22 -14.20
C VAL A 144 2.04 -7.70 -13.22
N THR A 145 1.84 -7.49 -11.91
CA THR A 145 2.73 -7.99 -10.84
C THR A 145 3.04 -9.47 -11.02
N LYS A 146 1.99 -10.31 -11.13
CA LYS A 146 2.15 -11.76 -11.28
C LYS A 146 2.92 -12.13 -12.56
N SER A 147 2.62 -11.46 -13.66
CA SER A 147 3.31 -11.68 -14.94
C SER A 147 4.81 -11.38 -14.82
N VAL A 148 5.17 -10.25 -14.20
CA VAL A 148 6.55 -9.84 -13.95
C VAL A 148 7.25 -10.82 -13.01
N LEU A 149 6.59 -11.23 -11.92
CA LEU A 149 7.15 -12.15 -10.92
C LEU A 149 7.40 -13.53 -11.52
N LYS A 150 6.45 -14.11 -12.29
CA LYS A 150 6.64 -15.38 -13.01
C LYS A 150 7.84 -15.34 -13.95
N GLN A 151 7.98 -14.26 -14.73
CA GLN A 151 9.13 -14.09 -15.65
C GLN A 151 10.48 -14.05 -14.89
N ASN A 152 10.47 -13.56 -13.66
CA ASN A 152 11.65 -13.48 -12.80
C ASN A 152 11.79 -14.67 -11.83
N ARG A 153 11.03 -15.75 -12.04
CA ARG A 153 11.10 -17.01 -11.25
C ARG A 153 10.80 -16.78 -9.76
N VAL A 154 9.87 -15.89 -9.45
CA VAL A 154 9.24 -15.76 -8.14
C VAL A 154 7.90 -16.49 -8.20
N SER A 155 7.68 -17.41 -7.29
CA SER A 155 6.44 -18.21 -7.27
C SER A 155 5.25 -17.33 -6.90
N VAL A 156 4.17 -17.48 -7.64
CA VAL A 156 2.86 -16.86 -7.41
C VAL A 156 1.78 -17.91 -7.60
N PRO A 157 0.60 -17.78 -7.01
CA PRO A 157 -0.53 -18.66 -7.33
C PRO A 157 -0.79 -18.69 -8.84
N GLU A 158 -1.05 -19.88 -9.40
CA GLU A 158 -1.38 -20.01 -10.82
C GLU A 158 -2.74 -19.35 -11.08
N GLY A 159 -2.83 -18.59 -12.17
CA GLY A 159 -4.05 -17.83 -12.45
C GLY A 159 -4.00 -17.13 -13.79
N GLU A 160 -5.17 -16.58 -14.15
CA GLU A 160 -5.41 -15.86 -15.40
C GLU A 160 -6.10 -14.53 -15.14
N ILE A 161 -5.95 -13.59 -16.08
CA ILE A 161 -6.64 -12.30 -16.04
C ILE A 161 -7.81 -12.39 -17.01
N PHE A 162 -8.97 -11.96 -16.55
CA PHE A 162 -10.19 -11.91 -17.34
C PHE A 162 -10.74 -10.49 -17.42
N THR A 163 -11.40 -10.21 -18.55
CA THR A 163 -12.09 -8.96 -18.84
C THR A 163 -13.60 -9.21 -19.05
N PRO A 164 -14.45 -8.17 -19.04
CA PRO A 164 -15.86 -8.31 -19.41
C PRO A 164 -16.08 -8.91 -20.82
N ALA A 165 -15.12 -8.70 -21.75
CA ALA A 165 -15.15 -9.32 -23.06
C ALA A 165 -14.98 -10.84 -22.99
N ASP A 166 -14.12 -11.35 -22.09
CA ASP A 166 -13.91 -12.78 -21.88
C ASP A 166 -15.12 -13.45 -21.27
N LYS A 167 -15.86 -12.74 -20.41
CA LYS A 167 -17.16 -13.20 -19.92
C LYS A 167 -18.16 -13.31 -21.06
N LYS A 168 -18.27 -12.27 -21.88
CA LYS A 168 -19.22 -12.21 -22.97
C LYS A 168 -18.99 -13.28 -24.05
N ASN A 169 -17.74 -13.65 -24.32
CA ASN A 169 -17.37 -14.67 -25.33
C ASN A 169 -17.24 -16.08 -24.75
N GLY A 170 -17.49 -16.29 -23.46
CA GLY A 170 -17.41 -17.59 -22.78
C GLY A 170 -16.00 -18.07 -22.47
N THR A 171 -14.99 -17.24 -22.60
CA THR A 171 -13.59 -17.61 -22.25
C THR A 171 -13.46 -17.95 -20.78
N ILE A 172 -14.14 -17.23 -19.88
CA ILE A 172 -14.12 -17.49 -18.43
C ILE A 172 -14.66 -18.89 -18.07
N ASP A 173 -15.53 -19.49 -18.90
CA ASP A 173 -16.12 -20.82 -18.67
C ASP A 173 -15.07 -21.94 -18.74
N LYS A 174 -13.91 -21.66 -19.32
CA LYS A 174 -12.78 -22.60 -19.41
C LYS A 174 -12.08 -22.80 -18.08
N TRP A 175 -12.25 -21.83 -17.14
CA TRP A 175 -11.69 -21.98 -15.81
C TRP A 175 -12.36 -23.13 -15.07
N ASN A 176 -11.54 -24.07 -14.58
CA ASN A 176 -12.01 -25.30 -13.93
C ASN A 176 -11.18 -25.67 -12.69
N ASN A 177 -10.27 -24.82 -12.27
CA ASN A 177 -9.43 -25.03 -11.07
C ASN A 177 -10.12 -24.43 -9.84
N PHE A 178 -10.77 -25.28 -9.03
CA PHE A 178 -11.46 -24.90 -7.80
C PHE A 178 -10.90 -25.68 -6.60
N PRO A 179 -10.88 -25.07 -5.39
CA PRO A 179 -11.30 -23.70 -5.09
C PRO A 179 -10.38 -22.65 -5.74
N CYS A 180 -10.92 -21.47 -6.03
CA CYS A 180 -10.17 -20.37 -6.59
C CYS A 180 -10.45 -19.03 -5.86
N VAL A 181 -9.58 -18.04 -6.09
CA VAL A 181 -9.76 -16.67 -5.62
C VAL A 181 -10.05 -15.78 -6.82
N VAL A 182 -11.15 -15.03 -6.75
CA VAL A 182 -11.54 -14.02 -7.72
C VAL A 182 -11.30 -12.64 -7.08
N LYS A 183 -10.55 -11.78 -7.75
CA LYS A 183 -10.23 -10.44 -7.21
C LYS A 183 -9.97 -9.41 -8.29
N PRO A 184 -10.32 -8.12 -8.08
CA PRO A 184 -9.95 -7.03 -8.98
C PRO A 184 -8.43 -6.95 -9.14
N CYS A 185 -7.93 -6.60 -10.35
CA CYS A 185 -6.50 -6.42 -10.59
C CYS A 185 -5.93 -5.24 -9.82
N ASN A 186 -6.64 -4.11 -9.78
CA ASN A 186 -6.25 -2.93 -9.01
C ASN A 186 -7.12 -2.85 -7.73
N GLY A 187 -6.58 -2.28 -6.69
CA GLY A 187 -7.29 -2.12 -5.43
C GLY A 187 -6.59 -2.82 -4.28
N GLY A 188 -7.02 -2.46 -3.07
CA GLY A 188 -6.45 -2.92 -1.82
C GLY A 188 -7.53 -3.39 -0.83
N SER A 189 -7.09 -3.71 0.39
CA SER A 189 -7.95 -4.01 1.54
C SER A 189 -8.99 -5.11 1.30
N SER A 190 -8.71 -6.07 0.43
CA SER A 190 -9.57 -7.22 0.11
C SER A 190 -10.97 -6.86 -0.44
N VAL A 191 -11.16 -5.63 -0.93
CA VAL A 191 -12.43 -5.21 -1.55
C VAL A 191 -12.63 -5.96 -2.87
N GLY A 192 -13.81 -6.55 -3.05
CA GLY A 192 -14.15 -7.33 -4.26
C GLY A 192 -13.45 -8.68 -4.37
N VAL A 193 -12.80 -9.16 -3.29
CA VAL A 193 -12.16 -10.48 -3.25
C VAL A 193 -13.17 -11.54 -2.80
N SER A 194 -13.25 -12.64 -3.55
CA SER A 194 -14.10 -13.80 -3.25
C SER A 194 -13.32 -15.09 -3.33
N ILE A 195 -13.49 -15.97 -2.34
CA ILE A 195 -13.04 -17.36 -2.41
C ILE A 195 -14.21 -18.17 -2.95
N VAL A 196 -14.00 -18.87 -4.05
CA VAL A 196 -15.03 -19.63 -4.78
C VAL A 196 -14.70 -21.10 -4.68
N GLU A 197 -15.54 -21.84 -3.97
CA GLU A 197 -15.35 -23.29 -3.70
C GLU A 197 -15.66 -24.15 -4.92
N ASP A 198 -16.65 -23.74 -5.71
CA ASP A 198 -17.09 -24.50 -6.89
C ASP A 198 -17.65 -23.59 -8.01
N LYS A 199 -17.86 -24.15 -9.18
CA LYS A 199 -18.28 -23.42 -10.37
C LYS A 199 -19.64 -22.71 -10.26
N LYS A 200 -20.53 -23.14 -9.38
CA LYS A 200 -21.89 -22.57 -9.28
C LYS A 200 -21.88 -21.12 -8.78
N ASP A 201 -20.88 -20.74 -7.94
CA ASP A 201 -20.75 -19.42 -7.37
C ASP A 201 -19.78 -18.52 -8.18
N PHE A 202 -19.11 -19.11 -9.21
CA PHE A 202 -18.06 -18.44 -9.97
C PHE A 202 -18.57 -17.22 -10.75
N ASP A 203 -19.68 -17.36 -11.46
CA ASP A 203 -20.26 -16.26 -12.26
C ASP A 203 -20.64 -15.06 -11.39
N LYS A 204 -21.19 -15.33 -10.19
CA LYS A 204 -21.53 -14.28 -9.23
C LYS A 204 -20.29 -13.55 -8.72
N ALA A 205 -19.24 -14.30 -8.36
CA ALA A 205 -17.98 -13.72 -7.91
C ALA A 205 -17.32 -12.86 -9.00
N MET A 206 -17.37 -13.31 -10.26
CA MET A 206 -16.88 -12.54 -11.40
C MET A 206 -17.68 -11.24 -11.59
N ASP A 207 -19.02 -11.27 -11.49
CA ASP A 207 -19.85 -10.06 -11.58
C ASP A 207 -19.56 -9.06 -10.45
N GLU A 208 -19.39 -9.57 -9.24
CA GLU A 208 -19.04 -8.75 -8.09
C GLU A 208 -17.66 -8.08 -8.27
N ALA A 209 -16.66 -8.81 -8.78
CA ALA A 209 -15.34 -8.26 -9.06
C ALA A 209 -15.35 -7.27 -10.24
N PHE A 210 -16.07 -7.57 -11.33
CA PHE A 210 -16.24 -6.64 -12.46
C PHE A 210 -17.04 -5.38 -12.13
N ALA A 211 -17.81 -5.36 -11.04
CA ALA A 211 -18.44 -4.13 -10.56
C ALA A 211 -17.43 -3.10 -10.03
N TRP A 212 -16.20 -3.54 -9.72
CA TRP A 212 -15.12 -2.68 -9.24
C TRP A 212 -14.11 -2.31 -10.34
N GLU A 213 -13.80 -3.25 -11.25
CA GLU A 213 -12.71 -3.13 -12.22
C GLU A 213 -13.00 -3.90 -13.50
N ASP A 214 -12.46 -3.41 -14.62
CA ASP A 214 -12.58 -4.09 -15.92
C ASP A 214 -11.58 -5.26 -16.08
N GLU A 215 -10.61 -5.42 -15.17
CA GLU A 215 -9.67 -6.53 -15.15
C GLU A 215 -9.76 -7.27 -13.83
N VAL A 216 -9.95 -8.57 -13.89
CA VAL A 216 -10.11 -9.46 -12.74
C VAL A 216 -9.09 -10.60 -12.83
N VAL A 217 -8.35 -10.80 -11.76
CA VAL A 217 -7.48 -11.98 -11.60
C VAL A 217 -8.30 -13.11 -10.98
N VAL A 218 -8.27 -14.28 -11.62
CA VAL A 218 -8.71 -15.55 -11.04
C VAL A 218 -7.50 -16.42 -10.83
N GLU A 219 -7.30 -16.90 -9.62
CA GLU A 219 -6.14 -17.71 -9.27
C GLU A 219 -6.52 -18.90 -8.39
N GLU A 220 -5.68 -19.93 -8.37
CA GLU A 220 -5.84 -21.06 -7.46
C GLU A 220 -5.85 -20.61 -6.00
N TYR A 221 -6.69 -21.22 -5.20
CA TYR A 221 -6.71 -20.97 -3.75
C TYR A 221 -5.59 -21.75 -3.07
N ILE A 222 -4.61 -21.04 -2.51
CA ILE A 222 -3.54 -21.62 -1.72
C ILE A 222 -3.96 -21.65 -0.25
N LYS A 223 -4.15 -22.86 0.29
CA LYS A 223 -4.36 -23.02 1.72
C LYS A 223 -3.02 -22.98 2.45
N GLY A 224 -2.78 -21.95 3.23
CA GLY A 224 -1.49 -21.75 3.89
C GLY A 224 -1.53 -20.74 5.04
N ARG A 225 -0.34 -20.48 5.60
CA ARG A 225 -0.07 -19.41 6.56
C ARG A 225 0.29 -18.14 5.79
N GLU A 226 -0.16 -16.99 6.28
CA GLU A 226 0.09 -15.70 5.64
C GLU A 226 1.24 -14.96 6.33
N PHE A 227 2.15 -14.40 5.53
CA PHE A 227 3.33 -13.69 5.98
C PHE A 227 3.51 -12.40 5.23
N SER A 228 4.12 -11.45 5.91
CA SER A 228 4.52 -10.19 5.31
C SER A 228 6.02 -9.96 5.53
N ILE A 229 6.66 -9.31 4.57
CA ILE A 229 8.08 -9.00 4.61
C ILE A 229 8.29 -7.57 4.13
N GLY A 230 8.69 -6.70 5.04
CA GLY A 230 9.15 -5.36 4.72
C GLY A 230 10.54 -5.40 4.09
N LEU A 231 10.78 -4.48 3.17
CA LEU A 231 12.10 -4.29 2.57
C LEU A 231 12.49 -2.83 2.65
N ILE A 232 13.75 -2.59 3.02
CA ILE A 232 14.39 -1.28 2.99
C ILE A 232 15.66 -1.40 2.16
N GLU A 233 15.80 -0.59 1.11
CA GLU A 233 16.90 -0.67 0.13
C GLU A 233 17.09 -2.07 -0.48
N GLY A 234 15.99 -2.79 -0.69
CA GLY A 234 16.01 -4.15 -1.20
C GLY A 234 16.53 -5.21 -0.22
N LYS A 235 16.68 -4.87 1.05
CA LYS A 235 17.04 -5.78 2.15
C LYS A 235 15.79 -6.18 2.92
N ALA A 236 15.54 -7.48 3.01
CA ALA A 236 14.41 -8.01 3.74
C ALA A 236 14.58 -7.82 5.26
N LEU A 237 13.52 -7.35 5.91
CA LEU A 237 13.37 -7.28 7.36
C LEU A 237 13.02 -8.67 7.95
N PRO A 238 12.93 -8.81 9.29
CA PRO A 238 12.38 -10.01 9.91
C PRO A 238 10.94 -10.25 9.44
N ILE A 239 10.64 -11.51 9.12
CA ILE A 239 9.31 -11.91 8.63
C ILE A 239 8.28 -11.77 9.75
N ILE A 240 7.10 -11.26 9.42
CA ILE A 240 5.95 -11.21 10.32
C ILE A 240 4.87 -12.18 9.81
N GLU A 241 4.33 -13.00 10.71
CA GLU A 241 3.19 -13.87 10.42
C GLU A 241 1.89 -13.18 10.81
N ILE A 242 0.92 -13.22 9.92
CA ILE A 242 -0.40 -12.63 10.06
C ILE A 242 -1.39 -13.77 10.37
N ILE A 243 -1.95 -13.78 11.59
CA ILE A 243 -2.85 -14.83 12.05
C ILE A 243 -4.23 -14.20 12.33
N PRO A 244 -5.19 -14.26 11.37
CA PRO A 244 -6.54 -13.80 11.63
C PRO A 244 -7.22 -14.66 12.73
N GLU A 245 -8.00 -14.02 13.62
CA GLU A 245 -8.78 -14.77 14.64
C GLU A 245 -9.83 -15.71 14.02
N SER A 246 -10.35 -15.33 12.86
CA SER A 246 -11.31 -16.13 12.12
C SER A 246 -11.32 -15.76 10.63
N GLY A 247 -11.47 -16.77 9.76
CA GLY A 247 -11.69 -16.59 8.33
C GLY A 247 -10.47 -16.13 7.55
N PHE A 248 -10.65 -15.11 6.72
CA PHE A 248 -9.69 -14.58 5.76
C PHE A 248 -9.20 -13.19 6.23
N TYR A 249 -7.99 -12.78 5.84
CA TYR A 249 -7.44 -11.47 6.18
C TYR A 249 -8.10 -10.36 5.34
N ASP A 250 -9.36 -10.05 5.69
CA ASP A 250 -10.20 -9.04 5.04
C ASP A 250 -10.01 -7.64 5.65
N TYR A 251 -10.79 -6.66 5.17
CA TYR A 251 -10.74 -5.27 5.64
C TYR A 251 -10.93 -5.17 7.16
N VAL A 252 -11.88 -5.92 7.72
CA VAL A 252 -12.19 -5.90 9.15
C VAL A 252 -11.02 -6.44 9.96
N ASN A 253 -10.45 -7.58 9.52
CA ASN A 253 -9.29 -8.21 10.16
C ASN A 253 -8.02 -7.36 10.04
N LYS A 254 -7.89 -6.52 8.99
CA LYS A 254 -6.73 -5.62 8.78
C LYS A 254 -6.72 -4.41 9.71
N TYR A 255 -7.88 -3.83 10.02
CA TYR A 255 -7.95 -2.52 10.66
C TYR A 255 -8.66 -2.49 12.02
N GLN A 256 -9.39 -3.54 12.42
CA GLN A 256 -9.97 -3.64 13.75
C GLN A 256 -8.99 -4.23 14.76
N ALA A 257 -8.75 -3.50 15.85
CA ALA A 257 -7.87 -3.96 16.91
C ALA A 257 -8.35 -5.31 17.50
N GLY A 258 -7.42 -6.26 17.64
CA GLY A 258 -7.68 -7.58 18.24
C GLY A 258 -8.27 -8.62 17.29
N LYS A 259 -8.45 -8.31 15.99
CA LYS A 259 -8.96 -9.27 14.99
C LYS A 259 -7.85 -10.08 14.31
N THR A 260 -6.64 -9.64 14.44
CA THR A 260 -5.45 -10.32 13.89
C THR A 260 -4.36 -10.33 14.94
N LYS A 261 -3.67 -11.45 15.07
CA LYS A 261 -2.45 -11.59 15.85
C LYS A 261 -1.25 -11.56 14.92
N ASP A 262 -0.39 -10.57 15.09
CA ASP A 262 0.88 -10.46 14.39
C ASP A 262 2.00 -11.08 15.23
N VAL A 263 2.81 -11.95 14.62
CA VAL A 263 3.95 -12.60 15.27
C VAL A 263 5.23 -12.22 14.53
N CYS A 264 6.06 -11.40 15.16
CA CYS A 264 7.33 -10.95 14.60
C CYS A 264 8.48 -11.10 15.62
N PRO A 265 9.58 -11.82 15.30
CA PRO A 265 9.77 -12.61 14.08
C PRO A 265 8.85 -13.84 14.03
N ALA A 266 8.46 -14.23 12.81
CA ALA A 266 7.62 -15.39 12.58
C ALA A 266 8.31 -16.71 13.02
N GLU A 267 7.53 -17.65 13.54
CA GLU A 267 8.03 -18.98 13.93
C GLU A 267 8.22 -19.87 12.69
N LEU A 268 9.40 -19.75 12.05
CA LEU A 268 9.82 -20.48 10.85
C LEU A 268 11.21 -21.11 11.07
N SER A 269 11.52 -22.18 10.32
CA SER A 269 12.89 -22.68 10.26
C SER A 269 13.80 -21.65 9.57
N GLU A 270 15.09 -21.67 9.90
CA GLU A 270 16.08 -20.78 9.29
C GLU A 270 16.13 -20.93 7.76
N GLU A 271 15.93 -22.14 7.25
CA GLU A 271 15.91 -22.43 5.81
C GLU A 271 14.71 -21.72 5.13
N ILE A 272 13.49 -21.85 5.69
CA ILE A 272 12.29 -21.22 5.14
C ILE A 272 12.38 -19.69 5.27
N THR A 273 12.88 -19.19 6.40
CA THR A 273 13.10 -17.76 6.60
C THR A 273 14.00 -17.18 5.50
N LYS A 274 15.16 -17.78 5.28
CA LYS A 274 16.10 -17.33 4.25
C LYS A 274 15.53 -17.44 2.83
N LYS A 275 14.78 -18.53 2.55
CA LYS A 275 14.09 -18.71 1.27
C LYS A 275 13.09 -17.58 1.02
N MET A 276 12.19 -17.32 1.95
CA MET A 276 11.17 -16.28 1.79
C MET A 276 11.77 -14.87 1.69
N GLN A 277 12.77 -14.55 2.52
CA GLN A 277 13.49 -13.27 2.42
C GLN A 277 14.16 -13.10 1.05
N SER A 278 14.82 -14.14 0.53
CA SER A 278 15.43 -14.12 -0.81
C SER A 278 14.37 -13.95 -1.91
N GLU A 279 13.21 -14.59 -1.78
CA GLU A 279 12.10 -14.41 -2.74
C GLU A 279 11.53 -12.98 -2.68
N ALA A 280 11.39 -12.39 -1.49
CA ALA A 280 10.97 -11.01 -1.33
C ALA A 280 11.97 -10.02 -1.96
N GLU A 281 13.28 -10.21 -1.74
CA GLU A 281 14.32 -9.38 -2.36
C GLU A 281 14.33 -9.50 -3.90
N LYS A 282 14.10 -10.70 -4.44
CA LYS A 282 13.93 -10.91 -5.89
C LYS A 282 12.67 -10.20 -6.42
N ALA A 283 11.56 -10.34 -5.72
CA ALA A 283 10.30 -9.70 -6.09
C ALA A 283 10.44 -8.16 -6.09
N PHE A 284 11.03 -7.59 -5.05
CA PHE A 284 11.31 -6.16 -4.95
C PHE A 284 12.09 -5.64 -6.17
N LYS A 285 13.17 -6.34 -6.53
CA LYS A 285 13.98 -6.00 -7.69
C LYS A 285 13.23 -6.18 -9.01
N ALA A 286 12.49 -7.29 -9.17
CA ALA A 286 11.76 -7.61 -10.39
C ALA A 286 10.66 -6.57 -10.68
N LEU A 287 9.98 -6.09 -9.63
CA LEU A 287 8.93 -5.08 -9.72
C LEU A 287 9.47 -3.65 -9.84
N ASN A 288 10.79 -3.48 -9.97
CA ASN A 288 11.43 -2.16 -10.03
C ASN A 288 11.10 -1.26 -8.84
N LEU A 289 10.90 -1.86 -7.68
CA LEU A 289 10.73 -1.11 -6.44
C LEU A 289 12.07 -0.55 -5.97
N ASP A 290 12.02 0.56 -5.28
CA ASP A 290 13.16 1.19 -4.63
C ASP A 290 12.78 1.72 -3.25
N SER A 291 13.74 2.27 -2.51
CA SER A 291 13.55 2.82 -1.18
C SER A 291 13.02 1.79 -0.19
N TYR A 292 11.72 1.61 -0.07
CA TYR A 292 11.08 0.64 0.80
C TYR A 292 9.77 0.13 0.19
N ALA A 293 9.36 -1.06 0.60
CA ALA A 293 8.08 -1.66 0.24
C ALA A 293 7.76 -2.81 1.20
N ARG A 294 6.59 -3.41 1.05
CA ARG A 294 6.19 -4.64 1.74
C ARG A 294 5.69 -5.66 0.72
N ILE A 295 6.09 -6.91 0.87
CA ILE A 295 5.68 -8.00 -0.01
C ILE A 295 5.05 -9.10 0.83
N ASP A 296 3.85 -9.53 0.44
CA ASP A 296 3.03 -10.48 1.18
C ASP A 296 3.08 -11.86 0.53
N PHE A 297 3.18 -12.91 1.34
CA PHE A 297 3.36 -14.29 0.93
C PHE A 297 2.40 -15.24 1.62
N LEU A 298 2.05 -16.34 0.93
CA LEU A 298 1.52 -17.56 1.54
C LEU A 298 2.61 -18.63 1.62
N LEU A 299 2.55 -19.43 2.67
CA LEU A 299 3.34 -20.66 2.85
C LEU A 299 2.39 -21.84 2.98
N ASP A 300 2.43 -22.76 2.02
CA ASP A 300 1.60 -23.96 2.07
C ASP A 300 2.15 -25.01 3.07
N LYS A 301 1.40 -26.10 3.25
CA LYS A 301 1.77 -27.23 4.14
C LYS A 301 3.06 -27.94 3.71
N ASP A 302 3.46 -27.83 2.47
CA ASP A 302 4.65 -28.46 1.88
C ASP A 302 5.86 -27.50 1.81
N ASN A 303 5.74 -26.34 2.49
CA ASN A 303 6.74 -25.27 2.56
C ASN A 303 7.04 -24.60 1.19
N ASN A 304 6.06 -24.61 0.27
CA ASN A 304 6.14 -23.78 -0.92
C ASN A 304 5.66 -22.36 -0.58
N THR A 305 6.40 -21.39 -1.09
CA THR A 305 6.13 -19.96 -0.91
C THR A 305 5.45 -19.40 -2.15
N TYR A 306 4.43 -18.56 -1.98
CA TYR A 306 3.71 -17.90 -3.06
C TYR A 306 3.57 -16.41 -2.77
N CYS A 307 4.13 -15.56 -3.62
CA CYS A 307 3.96 -14.11 -3.50
C CYS A 307 2.53 -13.72 -3.90
N LEU A 308 1.84 -13.02 -3.02
CA LEU A 308 0.46 -12.58 -3.23
C LEU A 308 0.40 -11.21 -3.88
N GLU A 309 1.09 -10.23 -3.30
CA GLU A 309 1.09 -8.85 -3.71
C GLU A 309 2.31 -8.10 -3.18
N ALA A 310 2.55 -6.92 -3.75
CA ALA A 310 3.55 -5.97 -3.27
C ALA A 310 2.86 -4.63 -2.95
N ASN A 311 3.17 -4.08 -1.79
CA ASN A 311 2.62 -2.82 -1.30
C ASN A 311 3.71 -1.75 -1.36
N SER A 312 3.56 -0.76 -2.24
CA SER A 312 4.56 0.27 -2.48
C SER A 312 4.62 1.35 -1.38
N LEU A 313 3.49 1.63 -0.74
CA LEU A 313 3.39 2.52 0.42
C LEU A 313 2.72 1.79 1.58
N PRO A 314 3.42 0.85 2.24
CA PRO A 314 2.84 0.08 3.35
C PRO A 314 2.42 0.97 4.51
N GLY A 315 1.47 0.49 5.31
CA GLY A 315 0.95 1.20 6.48
C GLY A 315 2.06 1.67 7.41
N MET A 316 1.94 2.92 7.84
CA MET A 316 2.91 3.62 8.68
C MET A 316 2.27 4.13 9.98
N THR A 317 1.52 3.25 10.67
CA THR A 317 1.22 3.44 12.10
C THR A 317 2.21 2.63 12.94
N PRO A 318 2.46 2.95 14.21
CA PRO A 318 3.35 2.15 15.06
C PRO A 318 2.98 0.67 15.18
N THR A 319 1.72 0.33 14.92
CA THR A 319 1.19 -1.05 14.94
C THR A 319 1.10 -1.68 13.56
N SER A 320 1.50 -0.98 12.50
CA SER A 320 1.57 -1.54 11.15
C SER A 320 2.72 -2.55 11.02
N LEU A 321 2.65 -3.46 10.05
CA LEU A 321 3.57 -4.58 9.90
C LEU A 321 5.04 -4.13 9.73
N LEU A 322 5.31 -3.22 8.80
CA LEU A 322 6.68 -2.72 8.55
C LEU A 322 7.34 -2.09 9.80
N PRO A 323 6.68 -1.21 10.58
CA PRO A 323 7.21 -0.73 11.85
C PRO A 323 7.45 -1.81 12.89
N GLN A 324 6.60 -2.84 12.98
CA GLN A 324 6.81 -3.98 13.87
C GLN A 324 8.06 -4.78 13.48
N GLU A 325 8.25 -5.05 12.20
CA GLU A 325 9.44 -5.74 11.67
C GLU A 325 10.72 -4.95 11.95
N ALA A 326 10.71 -3.62 11.73
CA ALA A 326 11.85 -2.75 12.02
C ALA A 326 12.20 -2.71 13.53
N LEU A 327 11.18 -2.73 14.39
CA LEU A 327 11.35 -2.74 15.84
C LEU A 327 12.10 -3.98 16.33
N VAL A 328 11.91 -5.16 15.71
CA VAL A 328 12.67 -6.37 16.02
C VAL A 328 14.17 -6.19 15.82
N LEU A 329 14.58 -5.34 14.87
CA LEU A 329 15.98 -4.96 14.63
C LEU A 329 16.47 -3.83 15.54
N GLY A 330 15.63 -3.33 16.46
CA GLY A 330 15.94 -2.25 17.37
C GLY A 330 15.70 -0.85 16.78
N THR A 331 15.14 -0.74 15.58
CA THR A 331 14.77 0.53 14.97
C THR A 331 13.39 0.96 15.48
N ASN A 332 13.34 1.98 16.32
CA ASN A 332 12.08 2.53 16.80
C ASN A 332 11.33 3.29 15.68
N TYR A 333 10.08 3.66 15.93
CA TYR A 333 9.21 4.26 14.92
C TYR A 333 9.73 5.59 14.38
N GLU A 334 10.25 6.46 15.25
CA GLU A 334 10.82 7.74 14.87
C GLU A 334 12.07 7.57 13.99
N ASP A 335 12.95 6.63 14.36
CA ASP A 335 14.15 6.30 13.57
C ASP A 335 13.79 5.68 12.22
N LEU A 336 12.74 4.84 12.17
CA LEU A 336 12.25 4.28 10.91
C LEU A 336 11.74 5.38 9.96
N CYS A 337 10.99 6.36 10.47
CA CYS A 337 10.53 7.48 9.63
C CYS A 337 11.70 8.28 9.04
N GLU A 338 12.77 8.53 9.81
CA GLU A 338 13.99 9.15 9.29
C GLU A 338 14.70 8.24 8.27
N GLN A 339 14.86 6.96 8.57
CA GLN A 339 15.49 6.00 7.67
C GLN A 339 14.78 5.95 6.31
N ILE A 340 13.44 5.96 6.29
CA ILE A 340 12.64 6.02 5.05
C ILE A 340 12.97 7.28 4.25
N ILE A 341 13.12 8.44 4.90
CA ILE A 341 13.54 9.68 4.24
C ILE A 341 14.95 9.54 3.67
N GLU A 342 15.89 9.06 4.46
CA GLU A 342 17.29 8.91 4.05
C GLU A 342 17.45 7.98 2.83
N VAL A 343 16.80 6.81 2.85
CA VAL A 343 16.87 5.86 1.74
C VAL A 343 16.18 6.41 0.49
N SER A 344 15.07 7.13 0.65
CA SER A 344 14.36 7.75 -0.47
C SER A 344 15.17 8.90 -1.11
N LEU A 345 15.92 9.65 -0.33
CA LEU A 345 16.78 10.72 -0.85
C LEU A 345 17.93 10.19 -1.73
N LYS A 346 18.28 8.90 -1.64
CA LYS A 346 19.32 8.28 -2.49
C LYS A 346 18.92 8.26 -3.96
N LYS A 347 17.63 8.25 -4.28
CA LYS A 347 17.11 8.34 -5.67
C LYS A 347 17.50 9.62 -6.40
N TYR A 348 17.79 10.68 -5.65
CA TYR A 348 17.99 12.04 -6.17
C TYR A 348 19.46 12.49 -6.14
N LYS A 349 20.38 11.55 -5.91
CA LYS A 349 21.84 11.79 -5.88
C LYS A 349 22.51 11.46 -7.23
#